data_56fdc32f7d7cb0651c10a418e0622e16
#
_entry.id   56fdc32f7d7cb0651c10a418e0622e16
#
_cell.length_a   1.000
_cell.length_b   1.000
_cell.length_c   1.000
_cell.angle_alpha   90.00
_cell.angle_beta   90.00
_cell.angle_gamma   90.00
#
_symmetry.space_group_name_H-M   'P 1'
#
loop_
_entity.id
_entity.type
_entity.pdbx_description
1 polymer ?
#
loop_
_entity_poly.entity_id
_entity_poly.type
_entity_poly.pdbx_seq_one_letter_code
_entity_poly.pdbx_strand_id
1 'polypeptide(L)'
;MNDKNFDRICAVDEFGRSFLPAGPKEKGKTVGIFYFLWNGAHDTRIHDLNKMLEQDTTTVFYPKPLPEINFYDFHYWGEPLYGYYKAQDKYVVRRHVELLTAAGIDYLLCDTTNAVLYEDSALILLKILKEYADNGWNVPKFACYTN
;
A
#
# COMPACT_ATOMS: atom_id res chain seq x y z
N MET A 1 -22.98 3.81 8.91
CA MET A 1 -22.03 2.71 9.22
C MET A 1 -21.41 3.03 10.57
N ASN A 2 -21.44 2.10 11.52
CA ASN A 2 -20.92 2.38 12.87
C ASN A 2 -19.46 2.77 12.74
N ASP A 3 -19.12 3.95 13.26
CA ASP A 3 -17.74 4.32 13.52
C ASP A 3 -17.12 3.20 14.34
N LYS A 4 -16.34 2.36 13.66
CA LYS A 4 -15.50 1.40 14.35
C LYS A 4 -14.46 2.25 15.07
N ASN A 5 -14.67 2.42 16.37
CA ASN A 5 -13.85 3.29 17.19
C ASN A 5 -12.52 2.61 17.46
N PHE A 6 -11.60 2.72 16.52
CA PHE A 6 -10.24 2.22 16.62
C PHE A 6 -9.41 2.96 17.68
N ASP A 7 -9.92 4.11 18.15
CA ASP A 7 -9.28 4.91 19.22
C ASP A 7 -9.15 4.15 20.55
N ARG A 8 -9.86 3.03 20.69
CA ARG A 8 -9.84 2.19 21.90
C ARG A 8 -9.06 0.90 21.74
N ILE A 9 -8.44 0.68 20.60
CA ILE A 9 -7.62 -0.50 20.38
C ILE A 9 -6.33 -0.34 21.17
N CYS A 10 -6.01 -1.34 21.96
CA CYS A 10 -4.70 -1.53 22.58
C CYS A 10 -4.17 -2.91 22.19
N ALA A 11 -2.86 -3.03 22.12
CA ALA A 11 -2.19 -4.26 21.79
C ALA A 11 -0.85 -4.37 22.52
N VAL A 12 -0.34 -5.59 22.60
CA VAL A 12 1.03 -5.88 23.00
C VAL A 12 1.67 -6.66 21.87
N ASP A 13 2.81 -6.23 21.38
CA ASP A 13 3.53 -6.94 20.34
C ASP A 13 4.38 -8.11 20.88
N GLU A 14 5.00 -8.85 19.99
CA GLU A 14 5.87 -9.99 20.34
C GLU A 14 7.10 -9.61 21.17
N PHE A 15 7.50 -8.33 21.18
CA PHE A 15 8.59 -7.80 21.99
C PHE A 15 8.12 -7.25 23.35
N GLY A 16 6.82 -7.41 23.69
CA GLY A 16 6.24 -6.91 24.92
C GLY A 16 5.98 -5.40 24.95
N ARG A 17 6.06 -4.71 23.81
CA ARG A 17 5.75 -3.28 23.72
C ARG A 17 4.25 -3.07 23.70
N SER A 18 3.75 -2.23 24.62
CA SER A 18 2.33 -1.94 24.73
C SER A 18 1.96 -0.72 23.88
N PHE A 19 0.90 -0.87 23.10
CA PHE A 19 0.26 0.20 22.36
C PHE A 19 -1.04 0.56 23.09
N LEU A 20 -1.05 1.73 23.71
CA LEU A 20 -2.23 2.24 24.41
C LEU A 20 -3.19 2.91 23.43
N PRO A 21 -4.48 3.02 23.77
CA PRO A 21 -5.43 3.76 22.93
C PRO A 21 -4.95 5.20 22.72
N ALA A 22 -4.90 5.63 21.46
CA ALA A 22 -4.41 6.96 21.10
C ALA A 22 -5.40 8.09 21.48
N GLY A 23 -6.66 7.73 21.76
CA GLY A 23 -7.73 8.71 21.93
C GLY A 23 -8.20 9.32 20.59
N PRO A 24 -9.12 10.27 20.65
CA PRO A 24 -9.65 10.91 19.46
C PRO A 24 -8.58 11.78 18.78
N LYS A 25 -8.66 11.86 17.47
CA LYS A 25 -7.77 12.69 16.67
C LYS A 25 -7.85 14.17 17.10
N GLU A 26 -6.71 14.82 17.21
CA GLU A 26 -6.66 16.25 17.52
C GLU A 26 -7.37 17.08 16.45
N LYS A 27 -8.22 18.01 16.90
CA LYS A 27 -8.94 18.91 16.01
C LYS A 27 -7.95 19.75 15.17
N GLY A 28 -8.15 19.76 13.86
CA GLY A 28 -7.32 20.55 12.92
C GLY A 28 -6.02 19.86 12.50
N LYS A 29 -5.75 18.65 12.98
CA LYS A 29 -4.63 17.83 12.50
C LYS A 29 -5.09 16.86 11.41
N THR A 30 -4.22 16.64 10.43
CA THR A 30 -4.44 15.67 9.35
C THR A 30 -3.29 14.67 9.31
N VAL A 31 -3.60 13.42 8.96
CA VAL A 31 -2.63 12.35 8.82
C VAL A 31 -2.64 11.88 7.37
N GLY A 32 -1.49 11.96 6.74
CA GLY A 32 -1.28 11.43 5.39
C GLY A 32 -0.30 10.28 5.40
N ILE A 33 -0.38 9.45 4.38
CA ILE A 33 0.58 8.36 4.16
C ILE A 33 0.99 8.32 2.70
N PHE A 34 2.27 8.02 2.44
CA PHE A 34 2.71 7.71 1.10
C PHE A 34 2.05 6.42 0.61
N TYR A 35 1.54 6.48 -0.63
CA TYR A 35 0.92 5.34 -1.28
C TYR A 35 1.52 5.16 -2.68
N PHE A 36 2.23 4.06 -2.87
CA PHE A 36 2.95 3.79 -4.11
C PHE A 36 2.06 3.05 -5.11
N LEU A 37 2.00 3.59 -6.34
CA LEU A 37 1.17 3.05 -7.44
C LEU A 37 1.96 2.17 -8.41
N TRP A 38 3.26 2.06 -8.23
CA TRP A 38 4.16 1.44 -9.20
C TRP A 38 4.44 -0.05 -8.98
N ASN A 39 3.88 -0.68 -7.95
CA ASN A 39 4.03 -2.11 -7.72
C ASN A 39 3.49 -2.92 -8.90
N GLY A 40 4.38 -3.59 -9.64
CA GLY A 40 4.03 -4.34 -10.85
C GLY A 40 3.63 -3.48 -12.05
N ALA A 41 3.77 -2.14 -12.00
CA ALA A 41 3.43 -1.26 -13.11
C ALA A 41 4.50 -1.24 -14.22
N HIS A 42 5.74 -1.59 -13.88
CA HIS A 42 6.86 -1.64 -14.82
C HIS A 42 7.03 -3.01 -15.50
N ASP A 43 6.34 -4.03 -15.00
CA ASP A 43 6.35 -5.37 -15.56
C ASP A 43 4.94 -5.98 -15.52
N THR A 44 4.65 -6.84 -16.46
CA THR A 44 3.39 -7.60 -16.51
C THR A 44 3.40 -8.81 -15.57
N ARG A 45 4.57 -9.19 -15.05
CA ARG A 45 4.78 -10.37 -14.19
C ARG A 45 4.69 -10.01 -12.72
N ILE A 46 4.36 -11.01 -11.92
CA ILE A 46 4.51 -10.97 -10.46
C ILE A 46 5.80 -11.70 -10.11
N HIS A 47 6.73 -11.00 -9.47
CA HIS A 47 7.99 -11.57 -9.02
C HIS A 47 7.81 -12.14 -7.61
N ASP A 48 7.88 -13.45 -7.51
CA ASP A 48 7.84 -14.17 -6.23
C ASP A 48 9.27 -14.30 -5.70
N LEU A 49 9.60 -13.48 -4.72
CA LEU A 49 10.94 -13.43 -4.15
C LEU A 49 11.34 -14.77 -3.48
N ASN A 50 10.39 -15.49 -2.90
CA ASN A 50 10.68 -16.79 -2.28
C ASN A 50 11.17 -17.78 -3.33
N LYS A 51 10.49 -17.87 -4.49
CA LYS A 51 10.94 -18.72 -5.60
C LYS A 51 12.27 -18.27 -6.21
N MET A 52 12.51 -16.95 -6.24
CA MET A 52 13.81 -16.43 -6.68
C MET A 52 14.94 -16.87 -5.74
N LEU A 53 14.71 -16.79 -4.43
CA LEU A 53 15.68 -17.17 -3.41
C LEU A 53 15.92 -18.68 -3.36
N GLU A 54 14.93 -19.52 -3.72
CA GLU A 54 15.12 -20.96 -3.88
C GLU A 54 16.09 -21.29 -5.02
N GLN A 55 16.12 -20.47 -6.07
CA GLN A 55 17.01 -20.65 -7.22
C GLN A 55 18.42 -20.11 -6.95
N ASP A 56 18.53 -18.95 -6.34
CA ASP A 56 19.79 -18.30 -5.97
C ASP A 56 19.60 -17.40 -4.75
N THR A 57 20.12 -17.83 -3.61
CA THR A 57 20.06 -17.08 -2.35
C THR A 57 20.78 -15.73 -2.39
N THR A 58 21.64 -15.51 -3.38
CA THR A 58 22.40 -14.26 -3.54
C THR A 58 21.70 -13.24 -4.44
N THR A 59 20.62 -13.63 -5.12
CA THR A 59 19.90 -12.80 -6.12
C THR A 59 19.46 -11.45 -5.57
N VAL A 60 19.12 -11.37 -4.28
CA VAL A 60 18.67 -10.13 -3.63
C VAL A 60 19.83 -9.15 -3.39
N PHE A 61 21.04 -9.67 -3.11
CA PHE A 61 22.21 -8.86 -2.75
C PHE A 61 23.14 -8.60 -3.93
N TYR A 62 23.18 -9.52 -4.87
CA TYR A 62 24.04 -9.46 -6.05
C TYR A 62 23.22 -9.79 -7.28
N PRO A 63 22.48 -8.79 -7.77
CA PRO A 63 21.59 -9.01 -8.89
C PRO A 63 22.37 -9.47 -10.11
N LYS A 64 22.26 -10.76 -10.40
CA LYS A 64 22.64 -11.32 -11.69
C LYS A 64 21.39 -11.35 -12.54
N PRO A 65 21.52 -11.08 -13.85
CA PRO A 65 20.38 -11.30 -14.74
C PRO A 65 19.99 -12.78 -14.65
N LEU A 66 18.90 -13.07 -13.95
CA LEU A 66 18.24 -14.35 -14.08
C LEU A 66 17.51 -14.38 -15.43
N PRO A 67 17.38 -15.51 -16.11
CA PRO A 67 16.76 -15.58 -17.43
C PRO A 67 15.35 -15.02 -17.49
N GLU A 68 14.68 -14.90 -16.33
CA GLU A 68 13.29 -14.50 -16.21
C GLU A 68 13.09 -13.15 -15.51
N ILE A 69 14.15 -12.54 -14.99
CA ILE A 69 14.05 -11.29 -14.22
C ILE A 69 15.15 -10.34 -14.63
N ASN A 70 14.75 -9.18 -15.14
CA ASN A 70 15.67 -8.09 -15.36
C ASN A 70 16.01 -7.45 -14.03
N PHE A 71 17.28 -7.19 -13.76
CA PHE A 71 17.75 -6.53 -12.53
C PHE A 71 17.02 -5.23 -12.20
N TYR A 72 16.54 -4.52 -13.19
CA TYR A 72 15.81 -3.26 -13.03
C TYR A 72 14.30 -3.44 -12.84
N ASP A 73 13.80 -4.69 -12.81
CA ASP A 73 12.39 -4.94 -12.55
C ASP A 73 12.08 -4.67 -11.08
N PHE A 74 11.04 -3.90 -10.82
CA PHE A 74 10.57 -3.65 -9.47
C PHE A 74 9.92 -4.89 -8.90
N HIS A 75 10.38 -5.36 -7.75
CA HIS A 75 9.87 -6.53 -7.06
C HIS A 75 9.80 -6.29 -5.55
N TYR A 76 8.99 -7.08 -4.88
CA TYR A 76 8.87 -7.00 -3.42
C TYR A 76 10.08 -7.63 -2.74
N TRP A 77 10.54 -7.00 -1.64
CA TRP A 77 11.64 -7.51 -0.82
C TRP A 77 11.24 -8.66 0.12
N GLY A 78 9.94 -8.88 0.29
CA GLY A 78 9.36 -9.96 1.04
C GLY A 78 7.92 -10.17 0.65
N GLU A 79 7.36 -11.32 1.01
CA GLU A 79 5.97 -11.61 0.70
C GLU A 79 5.03 -10.68 1.49
N PRO A 80 4.18 -9.91 0.80
CA PRO A 80 3.18 -9.08 1.45
C PRO A 80 2.10 -9.93 2.14
N LEU A 81 1.36 -9.34 3.10
CA LEU A 81 0.26 -10.01 3.82
C LEU A 81 -0.78 -10.66 2.89
N TYR A 82 -0.99 -10.09 1.72
CA TYR A 82 -1.96 -10.58 0.71
C TYR A 82 -1.29 -11.38 -0.42
N GLY A 83 -0.08 -11.92 -0.20
CA GLY A 83 0.74 -12.52 -1.24
C GLY A 83 1.33 -11.46 -2.17
N TYR A 84 2.06 -11.89 -3.19
CA TYR A 84 2.60 -10.98 -4.20
C TYR A 84 1.48 -10.53 -5.14
N TYR A 85 1.29 -9.20 -5.29
CA TYR A 85 0.21 -8.60 -6.07
C TYR A 85 0.69 -7.43 -6.91
N LYS A 86 -0.10 -7.05 -7.89
CA LYS A 86 0.09 -5.81 -8.67
C LYS A 86 -0.72 -4.66 -8.09
N ALA A 87 -0.26 -3.43 -8.30
CA ALA A 87 -0.99 -2.23 -7.87
C ALA A 87 -2.42 -2.14 -8.46
N GLN A 88 -2.70 -2.88 -9.53
CA GLN A 88 -4.02 -2.98 -10.17
C GLN A 88 -4.95 -4.03 -9.54
N ASP A 89 -4.47 -4.81 -8.55
CA ASP A 89 -5.32 -5.81 -7.89
C ASP A 89 -6.43 -5.13 -7.08
N LYS A 90 -7.64 -5.20 -7.60
CA LYS A 90 -8.81 -4.54 -7.00
C LYS A 90 -9.15 -5.06 -5.61
N TYR A 91 -8.92 -6.34 -5.34
CA TYR A 91 -9.17 -6.88 -4.00
C TYR A 91 -8.20 -6.26 -2.98
N VAL A 92 -6.91 -6.24 -3.30
CA VAL A 92 -5.90 -5.67 -2.41
C VAL A 92 -6.11 -4.16 -2.23
N VAL A 93 -6.38 -3.42 -3.31
CA VAL A 93 -6.66 -1.97 -3.23
C VAL A 93 -7.90 -1.71 -2.36
N ARG A 94 -8.98 -2.51 -2.45
CA ARG A 94 -10.15 -2.41 -1.56
C ARG A 94 -9.75 -2.62 -0.10
N ARG A 95 -8.96 -3.64 0.18
CA ARG A 95 -8.49 -3.92 1.55
C ARG A 95 -7.62 -2.77 2.09
N HIS A 96 -6.75 -2.18 1.25
CA HIS A 96 -5.98 -1.01 1.64
C HIS A 96 -6.90 0.18 1.98
N VAL A 97 -7.86 0.51 1.12
CA VAL A 97 -8.81 1.61 1.37
C VAL A 97 -9.60 1.39 2.66
N GLU A 98 -10.10 0.16 2.90
CA GLU A 98 -10.79 -0.18 4.15
C GLU A 98 -9.91 0.03 5.38
N LEU A 99 -8.70 -0.53 5.38
CA LEU A 99 -7.79 -0.47 6.52
C LEU A 99 -7.30 0.95 6.79
N LEU A 100 -6.94 1.71 5.74
CA LEU A 100 -6.46 3.08 5.88
C LEU A 100 -7.58 4.03 6.32
N THR A 101 -8.81 3.80 5.84
CA THR A 101 -9.99 4.52 6.34
C THR A 101 -10.24 4.22 7.81
N ALA A 102 -10.16 2.94 8.19
CA ALA A 102 -10.33 2.53 9.58
C ALA A 102 -9.23 3.07 10.50
N ALA A 103 -8.01 3.21 9.99
CA ALA A 103 -6.89 3.82 10.71
C ALA A 103 -6.98 5.36 10.81
N GLY A 104 -7.99 5.98 10.21
CA GLY A 104 -8.18 7.44 10.27
C GLY A 104 -7.22 8.23 9.40
N ILE A 105 -6.68 7.64 8.33
CA ILE A 105 -5.85 8.34 7.35
C ILE A 105 -6.71 9.33 6.57
N ASP A 106 -6.27 10.59 6.45
CA ASP A 106 -7.02 11.64 5.77
C ASP A 106 -6.69 11.75 4.28
N TYR A 107 -5.44 11.43 3.91
CA TYR A 107 -5.04 11.48 2.50
C TYR A 107 -3.92 10.50 2.16
N LEU A 108 -3.97 10.02 0.92
CA LEU A 108 -2.94 9.22 0.29
C LEU A 108 -2.09 10.12 -0.57
N LEU A 109 -0.79 10.20 -0.28
CA LEU A 109 0.17 10.96 -1.05
C LEU A 109 0.84 10.04 -2.05
N CYS A 110 0.41 10.12 -3.32
CA CYS A 110 0.95 9.28 -4.38
C CYS A 110 2.20 9.91 -4.98
N ASP A 111 3.27 9.13 -5.06
CA ASP A 111 4.53 9.57 -5.66
C ASP A 111 4.38 9.76 -7.17
N THR A 112 4.53 11.00 -7.62
CA THR A 112 4.51 11.43 -9.02
C THR A 112 5.69 12.32 -9.36
N THR A 113 6.77 12.24 -8.56
CA THR A 113 7.94 13.11 -8.67
C THR A 113 8.65 13.01 -10.01
N ASN A 114 8.56 11.85 -10.69
CA ASN A 114 9.18 11.63 -12.00
C ASN A 114 8.22 11.97 -13.18
N ALA A 115 7.19 12.77 -12.94
CA ALA A 115 6.11 13.07 -13.90
C ALA A 115 5.38 11.80 -14.42
N VAL A 116 5.39 10.73 -13.63
CA VAL A 116 4.73 9.46 -13.95
C VAL A 116 3.66 9.18 -12.91
N LEU A 117 2.40 9.11 -13.35
CA LEU A 117 1.26 8.86 -12.45
C LEU A 117 0.92 7.37 -12.30
N TYR A 118 1.39 6.49 -13.19
CA TYR A 118 0.91 5.11 -13.27
C TYR A 118 -0.62 5.05 -13.42
N GLU A 119 -1.11 5.63 -14.49
CA GLU A 119 -2.52 5.97 -14.72
C GLU A 119 -3.49 4.82 -14.42
N ASP A 120 -3.21 3.60 -14.89
CA ASP A 120 -4.08 2.44 -14.68
C ASP A 120 -4.27 2.14 -13.19
N SER A 121 -3.19 2.17 -12.40
CA SER A 121 -3.23 1.95 -10.96
C SER A 121 -3.96 3.09 -10.24
N ALA A 122 -3.69 4.34 -10.64
CA ALA A 122 -4.34 5.52 -10.09
C ALA A 122 -5.85 5.49 -10.35
N LEU A 123 -6.28 5.16 -11.57
CA LEU A 123 -7.70 5.06 -11.94
C LEU A 123 -8.44 3.99 -11.15
N ILE A 124 -7.80 2.85 -10.89
CA ILE A 124 -8.40 1.79 -10.04
C ILE A 124 -8.56 2.28 -8.61
N LEU A 125 -7.53 2.89 -8.03
CA LEU A 125 -7.60 3.46 -6.68
C LEU A 125 -8.69 4.53 -6.59
N LEU A 126 -8.74 5.49 -7.52
CA LEU A 126 -9.73 6.56 -7.53
C LEU A 126 -11.17 6.03 -7.67
N LYS A 127 -11.39 5.02 -8.52
CA LYS A 127 -12.70 4.37 -8.66
C LYS A 127 -13.15 3.71 -7.35
N ILE A 128 -12.23 3.03 -6.66
CA ILE A 128 -12.51 2.37 -5.39
C ILE A 128 -12.77 3.40 -4.28
N LEU A 129 -11.94 4.44 -4.17
CA LEU A 129 -12.17 5.53 -3.22
C LEU A 129 -13.54 6.17 -3.44
N LYS A 130 -13.89 6.46 -4.70
CA LYS A 130 -15.21 7.02 -5.05
C LYS A 130 -16.34 6.07 -4.65
N GLU A 131 -16.24 4.79 -4.96
CA GLU A 131 -17.25 3.79 -4.62
C GLU A 131 -17.52 3.74 -3.10
N TYR A 132 -16.47 3.74 -2.28
CA TYR A 132 -16.62 3.76 -0.82
C TYR A 132 -17.18 5.09 -0.32
N ALA A 133 -16.75 6.22 -0.91
CA ALA A 133 -17.28 7.55 -0.57
C ALA A 133 -18.79 7.66 -0.90
N ASP A 134 -19.21 7.18 -2.07
CA ASP A 134 -20.63 7.15 -2.48
C ASP A 134 -21.48 6.28 -1.54
N ASN A 135 -20.87 5.29 -0.87
CA ASN A 135 -21.49 4.46 0.17
C ASN A 135 -21.35 5.04 1.58
N GLY A 136 -20.95 6.29 1.72
CA GLY A 136 -20.93 7.02 3.00
C GLY A 136 -19.70 6.76 3.87
N TRP A 137 -18.61 6.20 3.30
CA TRP A 137 -17.35 6.07 4.01
C TRP A 137 -16.55 7.37 3.96
N ASN A 138 -15.90 7.74 5.07
CA ASN A 138 -14.97 8.87 5.10
C ASN A 138 -13.58 8.39 4.66
N VAL A 139 -13.43 8.13 3.37
CA VAL A 139 -12.18 7.60 2.80
C VAL A 139 -11.08 8.66 2.71
N PRO A 140 -9.80 8.24 2.68
CA PRO A 140 -8.69 9.14 2.40
C PRO A 140 -8.86 9.88 1.07
N LYS A 141 -8.41 11.14 1.04
CA LYS A 141 -8.33 11.92 -0.20
C LYS A 141 -7.10 11.52 -1.00
N PHE A 142 -7.19 11.62 -2.31
CA PHE A 142 -6.05 11.40 -3.21
C PHE A 142 -5.28 12.71 -3.39
N ALA A 143 -3.97 12.66 -3.25
CA ALA A 143 -3.06 13.77 -3.50
C ALA A 143 -1.83 13.28 -4.27
N CYS A 144 -1.34 14.10 -5.21
CA CYS A 144 -0.10 13.83 -5.93
C CYS A 144 1.06 14.58 -5.26
N TYR A 145 2.17 13.89 -5.07
CA TYR A 145 3.43 14.49 -4.68
C TYR A 145 4.24 14.80 -5.95
N THR A 146 4.36 16.07 -6.27
CA THR A 146 5.08 16.57 -7.45
C THR A 146 6.28 17.39 -7.01
N ASN A 147 7.29 17.49 -7.87
CA ASN A 147 8.44 18.39 -7.71
C ASN A 147 8.02 19.82 -8.05
#